data_c6e7bb49de9dde7152bfe766e3bba261
#
_entry.id   c6e7bb49de9dde7152bfe766e3bba261
#
_cell.length_a   1.000
_cell.length_b   1.000
_cell.length_c   1.000
_cell.angle_alpha   90.00
_cell.angle_beta   90.00
_cell.angle_gamma   90.00
#
_symmetry.space_group_name_H-M   'P 1'
#
loop_
_entity.id
_entity.type
_entity.pdbx_description
1 polymer ?
#
loop_
_entity_poly.entity_id
_entity_poly.type
_entity_poly.pdbx_seq_one_letter_code
_entity_poly.pdbx_strand_id
1 'polypeptide(L)'
;MRNHGLLATGRNVAEAFHRTYLFERAAAAQVKMQAAAARAGTKIVLPPVEVQGRQVVQYPDAGNKPQLGQREWPSLLRLCDKLDASFRT
;
A
#
# COMPACT_ATOMS: atom_id res chain seq x y z
N MET A 1 5.96 -8.94 13.18
CA MET A 1 7.32 -8.45 13.60
C MET A 1 7.14 -7.21 14.48
N ARG A 2 7.10 -7.42 15.77
CA ARG A 2 6.92 -6.31 16.72
C ARG A 2 8.20 -5.46 16.77
N ASN A 3 8.10 -4.16 16.51
CA ASN A 3 9.19 -3.17 16.55
C ASN A 3 10.32 -3.35 15.51
N HIS A 4 10.13 -4.17 14.47
CA HIS A 4 11.16 -4.41 13.44
C HIS A 4 10.76 -3.95 12.03
N GLY A 5 9.54 -3.44 11.87
CA GLY A 5 9.05 -2.95 10.59
C GLY A 5 8.02 -3.87 9.91
N LEU A 6 7.82 -3.66 8.63
CA LEU A 6 6.84 -4.33 7.79
C LEU A 6 7.49 -5.46 6.99
N LEU A 7 6.82 -6.60 6.94
CA LEU A 7 7.07 -7.65 5.97
C LEU A 7 5.87 -7.78 5.05
N ALA A 8 6.06 -7.54 3.77
CA ALA A 8 5.05 -7.77 2.75
C ALA A 8 5.44 -8.96 1.87
N THR A 9 4.48 -9.79 1.57
CA THR A 9 4.63 -10.94 0.67
C THR A 9 3.72 -10.77 -0.54
N GLY A 10 4.08 -11.40 -1.66
CA GLY A 10 3.29 -11.40 -2.88
C GLY A 10 3.66 -12.60 -3.74
N ARG A 11 2.85 -12.89 -4.76
CA ARG A 11 3.11 -13.95 -5.73
C ARG A 11 4.34 -13.65 -6.60
N ASN A 12 4.70 -12.37 -6.69
CA ASN A 12 5.87 -11.87 -7.38
C ASN A 12 6.32 -10.53 -6.76
N VAL A 13 7.46 -10.01 -7.22
CA VAL A 13 8.05 -8.77 -6.69
C VAL A 13 7.15 -7.55 -6.89
N ALA A 14 6.48 -7.46 -8.05
CA ALA A 14 5.56 -6.36 -8.35
C ALA A 14 4.41 -6.28 -7.34
N GLU A 15 3.84 -7.43 -6.99
CA GLU A 15 2.77 -7.51 -5.99
C GLU A 15 3.28 -7.19 -4.58
N ALA A 16 4.41 -7.73 -4.17
CA ALA A 16 5.02 -7.44 -2.87
C ALA A 16 5.34 -5.96 -2.72
N PHE A 17 5.93 -5.35 -3.76
CA PHE A 17 6.20 -3.92 -3.80
C PHE A 17 4.91 -3.09 -3.69
N HIS A 18 3.89 -3.42 -4.48
CA HIS A 18 2.61 -2.70 -4.47
C HIS A 18 1.96 -2.73 -3.08
N ARG A 19 1.94 -3.88 -2.42
CA ARG A 19 1.43 -4.03 -1.05
C ARG A 19 2.22 -3.19 -0.04
N THR A 20 3.55 -3.21 -0.12
CA THR A 20 4.42 -2.38 0.73
C THR A 20 4.14 -0.89 0.53
N TYR A 21 4.08 -0.46 -0.73
CA TYR A 21 3.82 0.92 -1.09
C TYR A 21 2.47 1.42 -0.57
N LEU A 22 1.40 0.66 -0.80
CA LEU A 22 0.07 1.04 -0.32
C LEU A 22 0.00 1.08 1.21
N PHE A 23 0.61 0.11 1.89
CA PHE A 23 0.65 0.08 3.34
C PHE A 23 1.38 1.31 3.90
N GLU A 24 2.54 1.64 3.36
CA GLU A 24 3.30 2.81 3.80
C GLU A 24 2.53 4.10 3.59
N ARG A 25 1.89 4.27 2.44
CA ARG A 25 1.04 5.44 2.15
C ARG A 25 -0.14 5.54 3.11
N ALA A 26 -0.80 4.43 3.39
CA ALA A 26 -1.91 4.39 4.34
C ALA A 26 -1.46 4.71 5.76
N ALA A 27 -0.34 4.13 6.21
CA ALA A 27 0.22 4.39 7.53
C ALA A 27 0.62 5.87 7.70
N ALA A 28 1.28 6.45 6.69
CA ALA A 28 1.64 7.86 6.70
C ALA A 28 0.41 8.78 6.77
N ALA A 29 -0.65 8.47 6.03
CA ALA A 29 -1.91 9.20 6.09
C ALA A 29 -2.57 9.07 7.46
N GLN A 30 -2.59 7.88 8.04
CA GLN A 30 -3.15 7.62 9.36
C GLN A 30 -2.44 8.39 10.47
N VAL A 31 -1.10 8.38 10.47
CA VAL A 31 -0.30 9.13 11.46
C VAL A 31 -0.61 10.63 11.38
N LYS A 32 -0.65 11.19 10.17
CA LYS A 32 -1.00 12.60 9.96
C LYS A 32 -2.41 12.93 10.43
N MET A 33 -3.37 12.07 10.13
CA MET A 33 -4.77 12.23 10.56
C MET A 33 -4.90 12.18 12.09
N GLN A 34 -4.23 11.23 12.74
CA GLN A 34 -4.23 11.10 14.20
C GLN A 34 -3.60 12.33 14.87
N ALA A 35 -2.47 12.80 14.35
CA ALA A 35 -1.81 13.99 14.87
C ALA A 35 -2.69 15.25 14.72
N ALA A 36 -3.34 15.42 13.57
CA ALA A 36 -4.25 16.53 13.33
C ALA A 36 -5.48 16.47 14.24
N ALA A 37 -6.08 15.30 14.41
CA ALA A 37 -7.23 15.10 15.28
C ALA A 37 -6.89 15.38 16.76
N ALA A 38 -5.74 14.88 17.21
CA ALA A 38 -5.26 15.13 18.58
C ALA A 38 -5.03 16.63 18.84
N ARG A 39 -4.41 17.33 17.88
CA ARG A 39 -4.19 18.79 17.97
C ARG A 39 -5.50 19.60 17.98
N ALA A 40 -6.47 19.21 17.18
CA ALA A 40 -7.75 19.90 17.06
C ALA A 40 -8.75 19.51 18.15
N GLY A 41 -8.46 18.50 18.99
CA GLY A 41 -9.41 17.95 19.96
C GLY A 41 -10.64 17.31 19.31
N THR A 42 -10.53 16.87 18.08
CA THR A 42 -11.64 16.29 17.30
C THR A 42 -11.55 14.76 17.25
N LYS A 43 -12.71 14.11 17.05
CA LYS A 43 -12.76 12.66 16.83
C LYS A 43 -12.50 12.32 15.38
N ILE A 44 -11.77 11.23 15.17
CA ILE A 44 -11.60 10.64 13.84
C ILE A 44 -12.92 9.98 13.42
N VAL A 45 -13.42 10.35 12.25
CA VAL A 45 -14.62 9.74 11.67
C VAL A 45 -14.18 8.52 10.87
N LEU A 46 -14.64 7.34 11.28
CA LEU A 46 -14.40 6.10 10.54
C LEU A 46 -15.49 5.89 9.50
N PRO A 47 -15.14 5.31 8.33
CA PRO A 47 -16.15 4.90 7.34
C PRO A 47 -17.12 3.91 7.95
N PRO A 48 -18.42 3.91 7.54
CA PRO A 48 -19.37 2.89 7.93
C PRO A 48 -18.87 1.46 7.63
N VAL A 49 -19.25 0.49 8.47
CA VAL A 49 -18.79 -0.91 8.34
C VAL A 49 -19.14 -1.50 6.98
N GLU A 50 -20.29 -1.12 6.41
CA GLU A 50 -20.73 -1.55 5.09
C GLU A 50 -19.79 -1.05 3.98
N VAL A 51 -19.24 0.14 4.12
CA VAL A 51 -18.26 0.71 3.17
C VAL A 51 -16.93 -0.02 3.29
N GLN A 52 -16.49 -0.32 4.52
CA GLN A 52 -15.27 -1.11 4.75
C GLN A 52 -15.39 -2.51 4.15
N GLY A 53 -16.53 -3.17 4.33
CA GLY A 53 -16.81 -4.49 3.76
C GLY A 53 -16.78 -4.51 2.23
N ARG A 54 -17.31 -3.49 1.57
CA ARG A 54 -17.24 -3.37 0.09
C ARG A 54 -15.81 -3.27 -0.43
N GLN A 55 -14.93 -2.58 0.27
CA GLN A 55 -13.52 -2.47 -0.13
C GLN A 55 -12.82 -3.83 -0.08
N VAL A 56 -13.07 -4.64 0.94
CA VAL A 56 -12.53 -6.01 1.03
C VAL A 56 -12.96 -6.86 -0.16
N VAL A 57 -14.21 -6.71 -0.61
CA VAL A 57 -14.73 -7.44 -1.79
C VAL A 57 -14.14 -6.91 -3.10
N GLN A 58 -13.88 -5.60 -3.20
CA GLN A 58 -13.27 -4.98 -4.40
C GLN A 58 -11.81 -5.39 -4.62
N TYR A 59 -11.10 -5.74 -3.55
CA TYR A 59 -9.70 -6.18 -3.58
C TYR A 59 -9.55 -7.62 -3.05
N PRO A 60 -10.26 -8.62 -3.61
CA PRO A 60 -10.09 -9.98 -3.16
C PRO A 60 -8.71 -10.50 -3.53
N ASP A 61 -8.05 -11.12 -2.57
CA ASP A 61 -6.76 -11.79 -2.76
C ASP A 61 -6.87 -13.06 -3.66
N ALA A 62 -8.09 -13.46 -3.98
CA ALA A 62 -8.35 -14.70 -4.68
C ALA A 62 -8.95 -14.47 -6.07
N GLY A 63 -8.38 -15.11 -7.06
CA GLY A 63 -8.97 -15.32 -8.38
C GLY A 63 -8.37 -14.51 -9.52
N ASN A 64 -8.89 -14.70 -10.72
CA ASN A 64 -8.47 -14.20 -12.04
C ASN A 64 -8.43 -12.68 -12.24
N LYS A 65 -8.27 -11.89 -11.20
CA LYS A 65 -8.08 -10.43 -11.36
C LYS A 65 -6.63 -10.13 -11.73
N PRO A 66 -6.39 -9.04 -12.49
CA PRO A 66 -5.05 -8.62 -12.84
C PRO A 66 -4.21 -8.54 -11.56
N GLN A 67 -3.03 -9.14 -11.59
CA GLN A 67 -2.15 -9.21 -10.43
C GLN A 67 -1.83 -7.79 -9.98
N LEU A 68 -2.03 -7.53 -8.68
CA LEU A 68 -1.72 -6.24 -8.07
C LEU A 68 -0.28 -5.82 -8.41
N GLY A 69 -0.11 -4.56 -8.79
CA GLY A 69 1.20 -3.99 -9.12
C GLY A 69 1.74 -4.32 -10.51
N GLN A 70 1.19 -5.29 -11.23
CA GLN A 70 1.73 -5.67 -12.55
C GLN A 70 1.56 -4.58 -13.61
N ARG A 71 0.49 -3.83 -13.54
CA ARG A 71 0.22 -2.75 -14.48
C ARG A 71 1.23 -1.59 -14.34
N GLU A 72 1.58 -1.29 -13.11
CA GLU A 72 2.48 -0.19 -12.75
C GLU A 72 3.95 -0.58 -12.85
N TRP A 73 4.27 -1.85 -12.70
CA TRP A 73 5.62 -2.37 -12.58
C TRP A 73 6.57 -1.99 -13.72
N PRO A 74 6.17 -2.09 -15.01
CA PRO A 74 7.05 -1.67 -16.11
C PRO A 74 7.41 -0.18 -16.06
N SER A 75 6.50 0.67 -15.57
CA SER A 75 6.75 2.10 -15.41
C SER A 75 7.72 2.39 -14.26
N LEU A 76 7.61 1.64 -13.18
CA LEU A 76 8.54 1.73 -12.05
C LEU A 76 9.95 1.28 -12.44
N LEU A 77 10.09 0.20 -13.21
CA LEU A 77 11.39 -0.24 -13.73
C LEU A 77 12.03 0.83 -14.61
N ARG A 78 11.26 1.45 -15.51
CA ARG A 78 11.77 2.56 -16.32
C ARG A 78 12.21 3.77 -15.49
N LEU A 79 11.52 4.03 -14.37
CA LEU A 79 11.93 5.07 -13.45
C LEU A 79 13.24 4.71 -12.74
N CYS A 80 13.38 3.47 -12.26
CA CYS A 80 14.62 2.99 -11.67
C CYS A 80 15.80 3.08 -12.66
N ASP A 81 15.60 2.66 -13.92
CA ASP A 81 16.63 2.78 -14.97
C ASP A 81 17.12 4.22 -15.18
N LYS A 82 16.23 5.20 -15.03
CA LYS A 82 16.60 6.62 -15.15
C LYS A 82 17.35 7.16 -13.94
N LEU A 83 17.04 6.62 -12.74
CA LEU A 83 17.66 7.07 -11.50
C LEU A 83 19.01 6.40 -11.25
N ASP A 84 19.06 5.11 -11.40
CA ASP A 84 20.26 4.29 -11.23
C ASP A 84 20.00 2.89 -11.81
N ALA A 85 20.66 2.54 -12.89
CA ALA A 85 20.52 1.25 -13.54
C ALA A 85 21.32 0.12 -12.87
N SER A 86 22.09 0.38 -11.82
CA SER A 86 22.96 -0.61 -11.15
C SER A 86 22.21 -1.79 -10.53
N PHE A 87 20.92 -1.64 -10.27
CA PHE A 87 20.08 -2.73 -9.75
C PHE A 87 19.89 -3.89 -10.73
N ARG A 88 20.29 -3.75 -12.00
CA ARG A 88 20.20 -4.80 -13.04
C ARG A 88 21.42 -5.73 -13.11
N THR A 89 22.45 -5.47 -12.32
CA THR A 89 23.68 -6.27 -12.30
C THR A 89 23.63 -7.49 -11.40
#